data_fcc2abfeb908860a15e9a98a204fabb2
#
_entry.id   fcc2abfeb908860a15e9a98a204fabb2
#
_cell.length_a   1.000
_cell.length_b   1.000
_cell.length_c   1.000
_cell.angle_alpha   90.00
_cell.angle_beta   90.00
_cell.angle_gamma   90.00
#
_symmetry.space_group_name_H-M   'P 1'
#
loop_
_entity.id
_entity.type
_entity.pdbx_description
1 polymer ?
#
loop_
_entity_poly.entity_id
_entity_poly.type
_entity_poly.pdbx_seq_one_letter_code
_entity_poly.pdbx_strand_id
1 'polypeptide(L)' 'MIYLDNGATSFRKPPGVYRAVERAMYTCANPGRGGYGAAMEASETVYACREAAGALFHCRPEQVALTTSCTHGLNIAI' A
#
# COMPACT_ATOMS: atom_id res chain seq x y z
N MET A 1 2.78 -8.69 -26.35
CA MET A 1 4.01 -9.10 -25.63
C MET A 1 3.67 -10.11 -24.56
N ILE A 2 4.46 -11.14 -24.45
CA ILE A 2 4.34 -12.12 -23.35
C ILE A 2 5.40 -11.78 -22.31
N TYR A 3 4.95 -11.56 -21.07
CA TYR A 3 5.84 -11.21 -19.96
C TYR A 3 5.86 -12.36 -18.95
N LEU A 4 7.02 -12.97 -18.74
CA LEU A 4 7.17 -14.16 -17.89
C LEU A 4 8.02 -13.91 -16.65
N ASP A 5 8.24 -12.64 -16.29
CA ASP A 5 9.12 -12.26 -15.18
C ASP A 5 8.36 -11.57 -14.03
N ASN A 6 7.06 -11.85 -13.90
CA ASN A 6 6.25 -11.24 -12.84
C ASN A 6 6.71 -11.66 -11.43
N GLY A 7 7.44 -12.75 -11.30
CA GLY A 7 8.00 -13.15 -10.03
C GLY A 7 9.06 -12.19 -9.51
N ALA A 8 9.81 -11.54 -10.40
CA ALA A 8 10.76 -10.50 -10.02
C ALA A 8 10.05 -9.16 -9.80
N THR A 9 9.20 -8.77 -10.74
CA THR A 9 8.35 -7.58 -10.60
C THR A 9 7.13 -7.72 -11.49
N SER A 10 5.99 -7.29 -11.03
CA SER A 10 4.78 -7.30 -11.86
C SER A 10 4.84 -6.15 -12.85
N PHE A 11 4.70 -6.48 -14.14
CA PHE A 11 4.70 -5.49 -15.22
C PHE A 11 3.35 -4.81 -15.31
N ARG A 12 2.34 -5.59 -15.68
CA ARG A 12 0.97 -5.07 -15.79
C ARG A 12 0.23 -5.26 -14.49
N LYS A 13 -0.30 -4.16 -13.99
CA LYS A 13 -1.08 -4.16 -12.77
C LYS A 13 -2.56 -4.09 -13.10
N PRO A 14 -3.46 -4.55 -12.23
CA PRO A 14 -4.89 -4.33 -12.43
C PRO A 14 -5.20 -2.85 -12.66
N PRO A 15 -6.16 -2.51 -13.53
CA PRO A 15 -6.49 -1.11 -13.84
C PRO A 15 -6.78 -0.25 -12.60
N GLY A 16 -7.37 -0.84 -11.56
CA GLY A 16 -7.65 -0.15 -10.31
C GLY A 16 -6.40 0.35 -9.58
N VAL A 17 -5.26 -0.34 -9.74
CA VAL A 17 -4.00 0.09 -9.13
C VAL A 17 -3.51 1.40 -9.73
N TYR A 18 -3.54 1.51 -11.05
CA TYR A 18 -3.14 2.75 -11.72
C TYR A 18 -4.01 3.93 -11.31
N ARG A 19 -5.33 3.72 -11.27
CA ARG A 19 -6.28 4.76 -10.88
C ARG A 19 -6.10 5.16 -9.42
N ALA A 20 -5.87 4.21 -8.53
CA ALA A 20 -5.68 4.50 -7.11
C ALA A 20 -4.40 5.30 -6.86
N VAL A 21 -3.30 4.95 -7.53
CA VAL A 21 -2.03 5.69 -7.42
C VAL A 21 -2.20 7.11 -7.96
N GLU A 22 -2.81 7.26 -9.13
CA GLU A 22 -3.05 8.58 -9.72
C GLU A 22 -3.92 9.45 -8.79
N ARG A 23 -5.01 8.89 -8.27
CA ARG A 23 -5.88 9.60 -7.33
C ARG A 23 -5.12 10.03 -6.08
N ALA A 24 -4.30 9.15 -5.51
CA ALA A 24 -3.52 9.47 -4.32
C ALA A 24 -2.54 10.61 -4.57
N MET A 25 -1.96 10.69 -5.77
CA MET A 25 -1.06 11.80 -6.12
C MET A 25 -1.77 13.15 -6.09
N TYR A 26 -3.07 13.19 -6.36
CA TYR A 26 -3.87 14.43 -6.32
C TYR A 26 -4.43 14.74 -4.95
N THR A 27 -4.72 13.73 -4.14
CA THR A 27 -5.56 13.91 -2.94
C THR A 27 -4.85 13.68 -1.62
N CYS A 28 -3.70 12.99 -1.61
CA CYS A 28 -3.02 12.61 -0.37
C CYS A 28 -1.81 13.49 -0.10
N ALA A 29 -1.64 13.84 1.18
CA ALA A 29 -0.44 14.49 1.67
C ALA A 29 0.24 13.55 2.67
N ASN A 30 1.00 14.06 3.64
CA ASN A 30 1.76 13.25 4.57
C ASN A 30 0.84 12.60 5.61
N PRO A 31 0.71 11.27 5.64
CA PRO A 31 -0.19 10.60 6.58
C PRO A 31 0.28 10.79 8.03
N GLY A 32 -0.69 11.03 8.91
CA GLY A 32 -0.43 11.16 10.34
C GLY A 32 0.22 12.47 10.77
N ARG A 33 0.43 13.42 9.85
CA ARG A 33 1.08 14.69 10.14
C ARG A 33 0.16 15.86 9.85
N GLY A 34 -0.74 16.15 10.76
CA GLY A 34 -1.64 17.27 10.66
C GLY A 34 -3.10 16.84 10.55
N GLY A 35 -3.99 17.78 10.83
CA GLY A 35 -5.41 17.53 10.84
C GLY A 35 -6.14 18.03 9.58
N TYR A 36 -5.43 18.41 8.53
CA TYR A 36 -6.06 18.88 7.31
C TYR A 36 -6.47 17.72 6.40
N GLY A 37 -7.42 17.98 5.49
CA GLY A 37 -8.11 16.95 4.72
C GLY A 37 -7.20 16.02 3.94
N ALA A 38 -6.17 16.53 3.26
CA ALA A 38 -5.27 15.71 2.44
C ALA A 38 -4.42 14.76 3.31
N ALA A 39 -4.00 15.19 4.51
CA ALA A 39 -3.29 14.33 5.43
C ALA A 39 -4.20 13.24 6.01
N MET A 40 -5.43 13.59 6.32
CA MET A 40 -6.42 12.62 6.80
C MET A 40 -6.77 11.59 5.72
N GLU A 41 -6.92 12.02 4.48
CA GLU A 41 -7.16 11.09 3.36
C GLU A 41 -6.00 10.13 3.16
N ALA A 42 -4.75 10.59 3.31
CA ALA A 42 -3.59 9.73 3.26
C ALA A 42 -3.60 8.70 4.39
N SER A 43 -3.94 9.12 5.61
CA SER A 43 -4.04 8.21 6.76
C SER A 43 -5.13 7.16 6.58
N GLU A 44 -6.27 7.55 6.04
CA GLU A 44 -7.37 6.62 5.74
C GLU A 44 -6.98 5.63 4.65
N THR A 45 -6.24 6.07 3.64
CA THR A 45 -5.75 5.21 2.56
C THR A 45 -4.78 4.14 3.11
N VAL A 46 -3.84 4.54 3.97
CA VAL A 46 -2.91 3.60 4.60
C VAL A 46 -3.67 2.60 5.48
N TYR A 47 -4.63 3.07 6.27
CA TYR A 47 -5.41 2.17 7.13
C TYR A 47 -6.27 1.21 6.31
N ALA A 48 -6.89 1.67 5.23
CA ALA A 48 -7.67 0.82 4.33
C ALA A 48 -6.80 -0.29 3.72
N CYS A 49 -5.55 0.02 3.38
CA CYS A 49 -4.59 -0.97 2.90
C CYS A 49 -4.33 -2.05 3.96
N ARG A 50 -4.13 -1.63 5.21
CA ARG A 50 -3.95 -2.58 6.32
C ARG A 50 -5.17 -3.44 6.57
N GLU A 51 -6.36 -2.86 6.45
CA GLU A 51 -7.61 -3.61 6.56
C GLU A 51 -7.73 -4.68 5.47
N ALA A 52 -7.41 -4.32 4.23
CA ALA A 52 -7.46 -5.25 3.10
C ALA A 52 -6.46 -6.40 3.29
N ALA A 53 -5.23 -6.09 3.71
CA ALA A 53 -4.21 -7.10 4.00
C ALA A 53 -4.64 -7.99 5.17
N GLY A 54 -5.22 -7.40 6.21
CA GLY A 54 -5.74 -8.14 7.36
C GLY A 54 -6.83 -9.13 6.96
N ALA A 55 -7.74 -8.71 6.08
CA ALA A 55 -8.77 -9.59 5.55
C ALA A 55 -8.18 -10.75 4.74
N LEU A 56 -7.15 -10.47 3.92
CA LEU A 56 -6.49 -11.49 3.10
C LEU A 56 -5.74 -12.52 3.95
N PHE A 57 -5.05 -12.07 4.99
CA PHE A 57 -4.20 -12.93 5.83
C PHE A 57 -4.86 -13.33 7.15
N HIS A 58 -6.13 -12.99 7.35
CA HIS A 58 -6.89 -13.33 8.57
C HIS A 58 -6.25 -12.79 9.84
N CYS A 59 -5.84 -11.53 9.81
CA CYS A 59 -5.30 -10.85 10.97
C CYS A 59 -5.92 -9.46 11.11
N ARG A 60 -5.64 -8.80 12.24
CA ARG A 60 -6.15 -7.45 12.46
C ARG A 60 -5.30 -6.42 11.71
N PRO A 61 -5.87 -5.27 11.32
CA PRO A 61 -5.11 -4.21 10.63
C PRO A 61 -3.88 -3.76 11.42
N GLU A 62 -3.96 -3.76 12.74
CA GLU A 62 -2.86 -3.36 13.63
C GLU A 62 -1.68 -4.34 13.59
N GLN A 63 -1.88 -5.53 13.06
CA GLN A 63 -0.85 -6.55 12.91
C GLN A 63 -0.16 -6.50 11.55
N VAL A 64 -0.52 -5.53 10.71
CA VAL A 64 0.07 -5.33 9.37
C VAL A 64 1.04 -4.17 9.42
N ALA A 65 2.29 -4.41 9.04
CA ALA A 65 3.30 -3.37 8.87
C ALA A 65 3.67 -3.26 7.40
N LEU A 66 3.66 -2.04 6.87
CA LEU A 66 4.02 -1.77 5.49
C LEU A 66 5.51 -1.46 5.39
N THR A 67 6.18 -2.05 4.42
CA THR A 67 7.61 -1.86 4.19
C THR A 67 7.84 -1.50 2.73
N THR A 68 9.06 -1.03 2.41
CA THR A 68 9.40 -0.61 1.05
C THR A 68 9.68 -1.78 0.12
N SER A 69 10.03 -2.95 0.67
CA SER A 69 10.34 -4.13 -0.12
C SER A 69 10.32 -5.39 0.76
N CYS A 70 10.35 -6.54 0.12
CA CYS A 70 10.50 -7.82 0.82
C CYS A 70 11.83 -7.89 1.59
N THR A 71 12.92 -7.38 0.99
CA THR A 71 14.21 -7.31 1.64
C THR A 71 14.15 -6.48 2.92
N HIS A 72 13.51 -5.33 2.88
CA HIS A 72 13.32 -4.48 4.05
C HIS A 72 12.50 -5.20 5.13
N GLY A 73 11.40 -5.84 4.74
CA GLY A 73 10.54 -6.58 5.67
C GLY A 73 11.27 -7.73 6.35
N LEU A 74 12.06 -8.49 5.60
CA LEU A 74 12.85 -9.59 6.15
C LEU A 74 13.89 -9.10 7.14
N ASN A 75 14.56 -7.98 6.85
CA ASN A 75 15.54 -7.40 7.77
C ASN A 75 14.91 -6.89 9.06
N ILE A 76 13.68 -6.41 9.02
CA ILE A 76 12.94 -6.01 10.21
C ILE A 76 12.54 -7.25 11.04
N ALA A 77 12.10 -8.32 10.37
CA ALA A 77 11.61 -9.53 11.05
C ALA A 77 12.73 -10.33 11.71
N ILE A 78 13.93 -10.29 11.16
CA ILE A 78 15.10 -10.98 11.71
C ILE A 78 15.75 -10.11 12.78
#